data_05f027dcd676e4f256a67af31b158e10
#
_entry.id   05f027dcd676e4f256a67af31b158e10
#
_cell.length_a   1.000
_cell.length_b   1.000
_cell.length_c   1.000
_cell.angle_alpha   90.00
_cell.angle_beta   90.00
_cell.angle_gamma   90.00
#
_symmetry.space_group_name_H-M   'P 1'
#
loop_
_entity.id
_entity.type
_entity.pdbx_description
1 polymer ?
#
loop_
_entity_poly.entity_id
_entity_poly.type
_entity_poly.pdbx_seq_one_letter_code
_entity_poly.pdbx_strand_id
1 'polypeptide(L)'
;MKHPTVQDIFLRFYPEYLDKYTPSSQQSKVANCIINCKTGAYGANVSICEDCGHLQIHYNSCRNRCCPMCQALPKEMWIDKRREDVLDAPYFHVVFTVPQELNSLIYSNQQLLYDAMYHSVSATINELTEDTKHLGAKVGYICVLHTWGSEMNYHPHIHVILLGGGLTSNNQWRDKGEEFFLPVKVLSKLFRGKYLDELKKLWEERKLQFHGSSEKYRNHYVFKDLLDLCYDKDWVPHCKKTFNGAQSVINYLGKYTHRIAISNHRIIRMDEDTVTYYVKDYREEGKWKEFTISGVEFIRRFLMHVPPKRFVRIRHYGLLCTRTKTRHLTLCRNLLGCKQYLSRLKDLDTPQMLETLYGIKVTVCKCCGGHLGKPQQRIPLRI
;
A
#
# COMPACT_ATOMS: atom_id res chain seq x y z
N MET A 1 -17.55 9.28 -23.63
CA MET A 1 -17.55 7.84 -23.27
C MET A 1 -17.03 7.71 -21.84
N LYS A 2 -17.61 6.83 -21.02
CA LYS A 2 -17.14 6.57 -19.66
C LYS A 2 -15.81 5.80 -19.71
N HIS A 3 -14.78 6.29 -19.05
CA HIS A 3 -13.49 5.59 -18.99
C HIS A 3 -13.68 4.20 -18.35
N PRO A 4 -13.08 3.14 -18.93
CA PRO A 4 -13.17 1.80 -18.36
C PRO A 4 -12.48 1.76 -16.99
N THR A 5 -12.98 0.88 -16.13
CA THR A 5 -12.48 0.67 -14.79
C THR A 5 -11.86 -0.71 -14.65
N VAL A 6 -11.13 -0.96 -13.55
CA VAL A 6 -10.64 -2.31 -13.23
C VAL A 6 -11.82 -3.30 -13.13
N GLN A 7 -12.99 -2.86 -12.67
CA GLN A 7 -14.18 -3.72 -12.61
C GLN A 7 -14.63 -4.15 -14.02
N ASP A 8 -14.68 -3.23 -14.98
CA ASP A 8 -15.08 -3.54 -16.35
C ASP A 8 -14.11 -4.54 -17.00
N ILE A 9 -12.79 -4.39 -16.73
CA ILE A 9 -11.75 -5.33 -17.19
C ILE A 9 -11.97 -6.72 -16.60
N PHE A 10 -12.25 -6.81 -15.29
CA PHE A 10 -12.52 -8.09 -14.66
C PHE A 10 -13.82 -8.73 -15.16
N LEU A 11 -14.87 -7.95 -15.38
CA LEU A 11 -16.13 -8.45 -15.96
C LEU A 11 -15.92 -9.05 -17.35
N ARG A 12 -15.08 -8.42 -18.19
CA ARG A 12 -14.84 -8.87 -19.56
C ARG A 12 -13.89 -10.06 -19.65
N PHE A 13 -12.76 -10.02 -18.94
CA PHE A 13 -11.64 -10.94 -19.20
C PHE A 13 -11.42 -12.00 -18.10
N TYR A 14 -12.13 -11.94 -16.97
CA TYR A 14 -11.91 -12.90 -15.89
C TYR A 14 -12.34 -14.34 -16.26
N PRO A 15 -13.41 -14.59 -17.06
CA PRO A 15 -13.69 -15.93 -17.55
C PRO A 15 -12.51 -16.51 -18.38
N GLU A 16 -11.98 -15.77 -19.35
CA GLU A 16 -10.84 -16.19 -20.18
C GLU A 16 -9.54 -16.39 -19.34
N TYR A 17 -9.39 -15.61 -18.26
CA TYR A 17 -8.30 -15.81 -17.32
C TYR A 17 -8.42 -17.16 -16.60
N LEU A 18 -9.61 -17.59 -16.21
CA LEU A 18 -9.86 -18.87 -15.55
C LEU A 18 -9.59 -20.07 -16.46
N ASP A 19 -9.75 -19.93 -17.77
CA ASP A 19 -9.42 -20.97 -18.75
C ASP A 19 -7.90 -21.23 -18.82
N LYS A 20 -7.08 -20.22 -18.50
CA LYS A 20 -5.62 -20.28 -18.62
C LYS A 20 -4.88 -20.43 -17.28
N TYR A 21 -5.49 -19.98 -16.20
CA TYR A 21 -4.85 -19.88 -14.89
C TYR A 21 -5.77 -20.32 -13.76
N THR A 22 -5.20 -20.96 -12.74
CA THR A 22 -5.89 -21.32 -11.50
C THR A 22 -5.53 -20.33 -10.40
N PRO A 23 -6.38 -19.36 -10.06
CA PRO A 23 -6.11 -18.42 -8.98
C PRO A 23 -6.22 -19.11 -7.61
N SER A 24 -5.43 -18.63 -6.64
CA SER A 24 -5.61 -19.03 -5.25
C SER A 24 -6.98 -18.60 -4.72
N SER A 25 -7.46 -19.22 -3.65
CA SER A 25 -8.74 -18.88 -3.00
C SER A 25 -8.81 -17.39 -2.61
N GLN A 26 -7.68 -16.81 -2.20
CA GLN A 26 -7.60 -15.38 -1.87
C GLN A 26 -7.70 -14.49 -3.12
N GLN A 27 -7.08 -14.87 -4.22
CA GLN A 27 -7.17 -14.15 -5.51
C GLN A 27 -8.59 -14.23 -6.07
N SER A 28 -9.23 -15.41 -6.07
CA SER A 28 -10.63 -15.60 -6.49
C SER A 28 -11.58 -14.75 -5.65
N LYS A 29 -11.40 -14.71 -4.33
CA LYS A 29 -12.18 -13.85 -3.44
C LYS A 29 -12.05 -12.37 -3.81
N VAL A 30 -10.84 -11.91 -4.13
CA VAL A 30 -10.61 -10.51 -4.52
C VAL A 30 -11.24 -10.20 -5.87
N ALA A 31 -11.10 -11.09 -6.86
CA ALA A 31 -11.73 -10.96 -8.17
C ALA A 31 -13.26 -10.83 -8.05
N ASN A 32 -13.89 -11.75 -7.32
CA ASN A 32 -15.34 -11.69 -7.05
C ASN A 32 -15.77 -10.42 -6.31
N CYS A 33 -14.95 -9.94 -5.36
CA CYS A 33 -15.21 -8.66 -4.69
C CYS A 33 -15.16 -7.47 -5.66
N ILE A 34 -14.23 -7.46 -6.62
CA ILE A 34 -14.11 -6.37 -7.62
C ILE A 34 -15.30 -6.43 -8.57
N ILE A 35 -15.59 -7.59 -9.15
CA ILE A 35 -16.70 -7.82 -10.08
C ILE A 35 -18.03 -7.36 -9.49
N ASN A 36 -18.30 -7.71 -8.25
CA ASN A 36 -19.58 -7.44 -7.58
C ASN A 36 -19.61 -6.11 -6.80
N CYS A 37 -18.54 -5.32 -6.81
CA CYS A 37 -18.48 -4.08 -6.03
C CYS A 37 -19.44 -3.02 -6.57
N LYS A 38 -20.27 -2.46 -5.69
CA LYS A 38 -21.29 -1.46 -6.05
C LYS A 38 -22.30 -1.99 -7.09
N THR A 39 -22.64 -3.28 -6.99
CA THR A 39 -23.75 -3.92 -7.69
C THR A 39 -24.80 -4.39 -6.69
N GLY A 40 -25.90 -4.95 -7.17
CA GLY A 40 -26.94 -5.55 -6.31
C GLY A 40 -26.45 -6.72 -5.44
N ALA A 41 -25.33 -7.36 -5.78
CA ALA A 41 -24.81 -8.54 -5.07
C ALA A 41 -24.48 -8.29 -3.58
N TYR A 42 -24.15 -7.06 -3.20
CA TYR A 42 -23.91 -6.67 -1.80
C TYR A 42 -25.08 -5.88 -1.19
N GLY A 43 -26.24 -5.86 -1.85
CA GLY A 43 -27.39 -5.09 -1.45
C GLY A 43 -27.28 -3.62 -1.77
N ALA A 44 -28.30 -2.88 -1.40
CA ALA A 44 -28.43 -1.46 -1.66
C ALA A 44 -29.09 -0.73 -0.49
N ASN A 45 -28.81 0.57 -0.40
CA ASN A 45 -29.57 1.51 0.40
C ASN A 45 -30.50 2.27 -0.55
N VAL A 46 -31.78 2.30 -0.23
CA VAL A 46 -32.82 2.97 -1.02
C VAL A 46 -33.39 4.11 -0.20
N SER A 47 -33.33 5.32 -0.74
CA SER A 47 -33.98 6.51 -0.16
C SER A 47 -35.07 7.00 -1.09
N ILE A 48 -36.13 7.53 -0.53
CA ILE A 48 -37.26 8.12 -1.25
C ILE A 48 -37.22 9.63 -0.99
N CYS A 49 -37.35 10.42 -2.05
CA CYS A 49 -37.52 11.85 -1.91
C CYS A 49 -38.90 12.19 -1.33
N GLU A 50 -38.91 12.98 -0.27
CA GLU A 50 -40.13 13.39 0.40
C GLU A 50 -40.97 14.36 -0.45
N ASP A 51 -40.31 15.11 -1.35
CA ASP A 51 -40.99 16.12 -2.17
C ASP A 51 -41.50 15.58 -3.51
N CYS A 52 -40.69 14.75 -4.22
CA CYS A 52 -41.06 14.29 -5.57
C CYS A 52 -41.21 12.78 -5.72
N GLY A 53 -41.04 12.00 -4.65
CA GLY A 53 -41.19 10.55 -4.67
C GLY A 53 -40.05 9.80 -5.41
N HIS A 54 -39.02 10.50 -5.89
CA HIS A 54 -37.88 9.88 -6.62
C HIS A 54 -37.16 8.86 -5.75
N LEU A 55 -36.95 7.67 -6.30
CA LEU A 55 -36.17 6.61 -5.65
C LEU A 55 -34.72 6.75 -5.98
N GLN A 56 -33.86 6.94 -4.95
CA GLN A 56 -32.43 6.97 -5.10
C GLN A 56 -31.79 5.71 -4.53
N ILE A 57 -31.11 4.94 -5.38
CA ILE A 57 -30.49 3.66 -5.03
C ILE A 57 -28.98 3.82 -4.93
N HIS A 58 -28.39 3.40 -3.83
CA HIS A 58 -26.96 3.36 -3.60
C HIS A 58 -26.52 1.92 -3.30
N TYR A 59 -25.87 1.28 -4.26
CA TYR A 59 -25.34 -0.07 -4.11
C TYR A 59 -24.17 -0.12 -3.13
N ASN A 60 -24.16 -1.17 -2.29
CA ASN A 60 -23.13 -1.36 -1.28
C ASN A 60 -21.78 -1.73 -1.88
N SER A 61 -20.71 -1.29 -1.20
CA SER A 61 -19.32 -1.59 -1.55
C SER A 61 -18.89 -2.95 -1.00
N CYS A 62 -18.00 -3.65 -1.70
CA CYS A 62 -17.41 -4.91 -1.25
C CYS A 62 -16.49 -4.77 -0.02
N ARG A 63 -16.04 -3.57 0.31
CA ARG A 63 -15.10 -3.22 1.40
C ARG A 63 -13.78 -3.99 1.35
N ASN A 64 -13.45 -4.63 0.22
CA ASN A 64 -12.19 -5.33 0.06
C ASN A 64 -11.04 -4.34 -0.13
N ARG A 65 -9.97 -4.50 0.65
CA ARG A 65 -8.78 -3.62 0.61
C ARG A 65 -8.05 -3.62 -0.74
N CYS A 66 -8.30 -4.60 -1.60
CA CYS A 66 -7.73 -4.71 -2.94
C CYS A 66 -8.61 -4.10 -4.04
N CYS A 67 -9.84 -3.69 -3.71
CA CYS A 67 -10.79 -3.18 -4.69
C CYS A 67 -10.58 -1.69 -4.97
N PRO A 68 -10.19 -1.28 -6.19
CA PRO A 68 -9.97 0.12 -6.50
C PRO A 68 -11.27 0.94 -6.57
N MET A 69 -12.44 0.29 -6.60
CA MET A 69 -13.75 0.94 -6.73
C MET A 69 -14.24 1.58 -5.41
N CYS A 70 -13.79 1.09 -4.26
CA CYS A 70 -14.34 1.51 -2.97
C CYS A 70 -13.29 1.95 -1.94
N GLN A 71 -12.02 2.13 -2.32
CA GLN A 71 -10.96 2.50 -1.38
C GLN A 71 -10.74 4.02 -1.21
N ALA A 72 -11.52 4.88 -1.89
CA ALA A 72 -11.33 6.33 -1.81
C ALA A 72 -11.57 6.85 -0.38
N LEU A 73 -12.75 6.61 0.19
CA LEU A 73 -13.09 7.07 1.54
C LEU A 73 -12.22 6.44 2.64
N PRO A 74 -11.99 5.10 2.69
CA PRO A 74 -11.05 4.50 3.64
C PRO A 74 -9.65 5.09 3.58
N LYS A 75 -9.18 5.48 2.40
CA LYS A 75 -7.90 6.16 2.21
C LYS A 75 -7.89 7.53 2.89
N GLU A 76 -8.91 8.37 2.65
CA GLU A 76 -8.99 9.70 3.24
C GLU A 76 -9.13 9.63 4.78
N MET A 77 -9.93 8.71 5.30
CA MET A 77 -10.03 8.45 6.74
C MET A 77 -8.68 8.05 7.35
N TRP A 78 -7.94 7.16 6.66
CA TRP A 78 -6.63 6.75 7.10
C TRP A 78 -5.63 7.92 7.08
N ILE A 79 -5.64 8.74 6.03
CA ILE A 79 -4.80 9.93 5.91
C ILE A 79 -5.07 10.89 7.06
N ASP A 80 -6.33 11.22 7.30
CA ASP A 80 -6.74 12.15 8.33
C ASP A 80 -6.30 11.67 9.73
N LYS A 81 -6.50 10.39 10.01
CA LYS A 81 -6.02 9.76 11.26
C LYS A 81 -4.49 9.75 11.38
N ARG A 82 -3.75 9.62 10.27
CA ARG A 82 -2.27 9.65 10.32
C ARG A 82 -1.71 11.05 10.52
N ARG A 83 -2.46 12.09 10.19
CA ARG A 83 -2.09 13.47 10.52
C ARG A 83 -1.89 13.69 12.02
N GLU A 84 -2.65 12.97 12.84
CA GLU A 84 -2.46 12.98 14.29
C GLU A 84 -1.09 12.44 14.73
N ASP A 85 -0.46 11.59 13.94
CA ASP A 85 0.82 10.95 14.27
C ASP A 85 2.04 11.77 13.80
N VAL A 86 1.83 12.84 13.04
CA VAL A 86 2.91 13.64 12.47
C VAL A 86 3.43 14.64 13.49
N LEU A 87 4.75 14.76 13.54
CA LEU A 87 5.50 15.76 14.31
C LEU A 87 6.00 16.86 13.37
N ASP A 88 6.22 18.04 13.89
CA ASP A 88 6.85 19.13 13.14
C ASP A 88 8.38 18.95 13.15
N ALA A 89 8.83 18.07 12.29
CA ALA A 89 10.22 17.69 12.14
C ALA A 89 10.48 17.20 10.71
N PRO A 90 11.73 17.15 10.24
CA PRO A 90 12.07 16.59 8.93
C PRO A 90 11.65 15.12 8.79
N TYR A 91 11.28 14.73 7.59
CA TYR A 91 11.00 13.33 7.23
C TYR A 91 11.79 12.93 5.99
N PHE A 92 12.15 11.67 5.91
CA PHE A 92 12.85 11.09 4.78
C PHE A 92 12.07 9.91 4.21
N HIS A 93 12.04 9.84 2.89
CA HIS A 93 11.48 8.71 2.17
C HIS A 93 12.61 7.79 1.74
N VAL A 94 12.62 6.59 2.28
CA VAL A 94 13.59 5.55 1.93
C VAL A 94 12.84 4.39 1.29
N VAL A 95 13.39 3.81 0.22
CA VAL A 95 12.82 2.64 -0.45
C VAL A 95 13.85 1.52 -0.42
N PHE A 96 13.47 0.40 0.14
CA PHE A 96 14.26 -0.82 0.15
C PHE A 96 13.73 -1.80 -0.89
N THR A 97 14.55 -2.15 -1.86
CA THR A 97 14.21 -3.10 -2.92
C THR A 97 15.06 -4.35 -2.84
N VAL A 98 14.54 -5.45 -3.31
CA VAL A 98 15.27 -6.72 -3.46
C VAL A 98 15.56 -6.99 -4.93
N PRO A 99 16.64 -7.70 -5.27
CA PRO A 99 16.94 -8.11 -6.64
C PRO A 99 15.82 -8.93 -7.26
N GLN A 100 15.61 -8.76 -8.56
CA GLN A 100 14.55 -9.46 -9.30
C GLN A 100 14.74 -11.00 -9.32
N GLU A 101 15.94 -11.48 -9.15
CA GLU A 101 16.31 -12.89 -9.07
C GLU A 101 15.60 -13.60 -7.91
N LEU A 102 15.27 -12.86 -6.85
CA LEU A 102 14.53 -13.38 -5.70
C LEU A 102 13.01 -13.43 -5.93
N ASN A 103 12.50 -12.80 -6.99
CA ASN A 103 11.06 -12.62 -7.19
C ASN A 103 10.27 -13.94 -7.19
N SER A 104 10.76 -14.98 -7.86
CA SER A 104 10.07 -16.28 -7.92
C SER A 104 10.00 -16.96 -6.55
N LEU A 105 11.07 -16.86 -5.78
CA LEU A 105 11.15 -17.41 -4.44
C LEU A 105 10.26 -16.63 -3.47
N ILE A 106 10.28 -15.30 -3.56
CA ILE A 106 9.40 -14.42 -2.75
C ILE A 106 7.93 -14.68 -3.09
N TYR A 107 7.59 -14.84 -4.37
CA TYR A 107 6.22 -15.12 -4.79
C TYR A 107 5.69 -16.44 -4.24
N SER A 108 6.53 -17.49 -4.22
CA SER A 108 6.19 -18.79 -3.64
C SER A 108 6.06 -18.74 -2.10
N ASN A 109 6.65 -17.74 -1.44
CA ASN A 109 6.75 -17.62 0.02
C ASN A 109 6.32 -16.24 0.53
N GLN A 110 5.28 -15.66 -0.04
CA GLN A 110 4.92 -14.24 0.16
C GLN A 110 4.88 -13.83 1.63
N GLN A 111 4.13 -14.56 2.48
CA GLN A 111 3.99 -14.21 3.90
C GLN A 111 5.35 -14.15 4.58
N LEU A 112 6.11 -15.23 4.43
CA LEU A 112 7.37 -15.45 5.14
C LEU A 112 8.46 -14.46 4.69
N LEU A 113 8.63 -14.30 3.36
CA LEU A 113 9.68 -13.45 2.82
C LEU A 113 9.34 -11.95 2.85
N TYR A 114 8.06 -11.58 2.86
CA TYR A 114 7.68 -10.20 3.18
C TYR A 114 7.93 -9.88 4.65
N ASP A 115 7.67 -10.81 5.59
CA ASP A 115 7.97 -10.63 7.00
C ASP A 115 9.49 -10.47 7.22
N ALA A 116 10.31 -11.28 6.54
CA ALA A 116 11.76 -11.16 6.52
C ALA A 116 12.23 -9.79 5.99
N MET A 117 11.59 -9.27 4.92
CA MET A 117 11.88 -7.90 4.42
C MET A 117 11.61 -6.84 5.48
N TYR A 118 10.46 -6.88 6.16
CA TYR A 118 10.14 -5.92 7.23
C TYR A 118 11.12 -6.01 8.39
N HIS A 119 11.48 -7.24 8.78
CA HIS A 119 12.44 -7.48 9.86
C HIS A 119 13.82 -6.89 9.52
N SER A 120 14.33 -7.20 8.34
CA SER A 120 15.63 -6.71 7.87
C SER A 120 15.66 -5.19 7.73
N VAL A 121 14.60 -4.57 7.20
CA VAL A 121 14.47 -3.10 7.11
C VAL A 121 14.47 -2.48 8.50
N SER A 122 13.66 -3.02 9.42
CA SER A 122 13.56 -2.50 10.78
C SER A 122 14.89 -2.63 11.53
N ALA A 123 15.55 -3.78 11.45
CA ALA A 123 16.84 -4.00 12.07
C ALA A 123 17.93 -3.07 11.52
N THR A 124 17.91 -2.81 10.20
CA THR A 124 18.86 -1.89 9.55
C THR A 124 18.66 -0.45 10.02
N ILE A 125 17.42 0.02 10.05
CA ILE A 125 17.12 1.40 10.48
C ILE A 125 17.47 1.58 11.95
N ASN A 126 17.04 0.68 12.82
CA ASN A 126 17.29 0.79 14.26
C ASN A 126 18.79 0.80 14.57
N GLU A 127 19.56 -0.14 13.99
CA GLU A 127 21.01 -0.21 14.19
C GLU A 127 21.71 1.11 13.82
N LEU A 128 21.37 1.67 12.67
CA LEU A 128 22.01 2.91 12.22
C LEU A 128 21.52 4.16 12.98
N THR A 129 20.22 4.23 13.33
CA THR A 129 19.71 5.41 14.03
C THR A 129 20.11 5.46 15.49
N GLU A 130 20.27 4.32 16.14
CA GLU A 130 20.70 4.22 17.53
C GLU A 130 22.22 4.38 17.69
N ASP A 131 23.00 4.18 16.60
CA ASP A 131 24.43 4.47 16.61
C ASP A 131 24.69 5.98 16.77
N THR A 132 25.48 6.34 17.78
CA THR A 132 25.87 7.74 18.08
C THR A 132 26.66 8.41 16.98
N LYS A 133 27.34 7.65 16.12
CA LYS A 133 28.01 8.17 14.92
C LYS A 133 27.04 8.79 13.93
N HIS A 134 25.80 8.29 13.89
CA HIS A 134 24.75 8.78 13.01
C HIS A 134 23.79 9.72 13.77
N LEU A 135 22.81 9.19 14.48
CA LEU A 135 21.85 9.99 15.24
C LEU A 135 21.95 9.78 16.74
N GLY A 136 22.17 8.55 17.19
CA GLY A 136 22.19 8.19 18.63
C GLY A 136 20.83 8.35 19.27
N ALA A 137 19.75 8.07 18.57
CA ALA A 137 18.40 8.23 19.05
C ALA A 137 17.44 7.20 18.42
N LYS A 138 16.41 6.83 19.16
CA LYS A 138 15.31 6.01 18.68
C LYS A 138 14.37 6.85 17.84
N VAL A 139 14.21 6.51 16.57
CA VAL A 139 13.34 7.20 15.60
C VAL A 139 11.97 6.54 15.49
N GLY A 140 11.03 7.26 14.86
CA GLY A 140 9.74 6.70 14.42
C GLY A 140 9.68 6.54 12.91
N TYR A 141 9.10 5.43 12.41
CA TYR A 141 8.91 5.25 10.98
C TYR A 141 7.73 4.36 10.65
N ILE A 142 7.24 4.52 9.41
CA ILE A 142 6.14 3.72 8.84
C ILE A 142 6.67 3.01 7.61
N CYS A 143 6.51 1.68 7.58
CA CYS A 143 6.87 0.83 6.45
C CYS A 143 5.62 0.41 5.69
N VAL A 144 5.65 0.53 4.35
CA VAL A 144 4.56 0.14 3.46
C VAL A 144 5.09 -0.79 2.38
N LEU A 145 4.64 -2.04 2.36
CA LEU A 145 5.01 -2.99 1.31
C LEU A 145 4.26 -2.69 0.03
N HIS A 146 5.00 -2.58 -1.06
CA HIS A 146 4.53 -2.65 -2.43
C HIS A 146 5.14 -3.85 -3.13
N THR A 147 4.41 -4.42 -4.08
CA THR A 147 4.86 -5.57 -4.86
C THR A 147 4.84 -5.32 -6.35
N TRP A 148 4.54 -4.07 -6.79
CA TRP A 148 4.33 -3.72 -8.20
C TRP A 148 5.22 -2.58 -8.66
N GLY A 149 5.71 -2.70 -9.88
CA GLY A 149 6.29 -1.60 -10.65
C GLY A 149 5.22 -0.81 -11.43
N SER A 150 5.67 0.14 -12.25
CA SER A 150 4.78 0.99 -13.05
C SER A 150 3.94 0.18 -14.06
N GLU A 151 4.48 -0.89 -14.61
CA GLU A 151 3.83 -1.81 -15.56
C GLU A 151 3.08 -2.95 -14.89
N MET A 152 2.87 -2.89 -13.57
CA MET A 152 2.32 -3.97 -12.75
C MET A 152 3.15 -5.27 -12.81
N ASN A 153 4.44 -5.20 -13.10
CA ASN A 153 5.37 -6.30 -12.92
C ASN A 153 5.61 -6.56 -11.44
N TYR A 154 5.92 -7.81 -11.07
CA TYR A 154 6.19 -8.18 -9.68
C TYR A 154 7.54 -7.62 -9.24
N HIS A 155 7.52 -6.72 -8.27
CA HIS A 155 8.68 -6.00 -7.77
C HIS A 155 8.50 -5.64 -6.28
N PRO A 156 8.75 -6.59 -5.37
CA PRO A 156 8.60 -6.35 -3.94
C PRO A 156 9.58 -5.29 -3.43
N HIS A 157 9.05 -4.29 -2.75
CA HIS A 157 9.85 -3.24 -2.12
C HIS A 157 9.09 -2.60 -0.95
N ILE A 158 9.83 -2.06 0.00
CA ILE A 158 9.26 -1.40 1.17
C ILE A 158 9.56 0.09 1.09
N HIS A 159 8.50 0.90 1.04
CA HIS A 159 8.58 2.33 1.28
C HIS A 159 8.62 2.60 2.77
N VAL A 160 9.58 3.38 3.20
CA VAL A 160 9.72 3.82 4.59
C VAL A 160 9.58 5.34 4.65
N ILE A 161 8.69 5.82 5.49
CA ILE A 161 8.66 7.22 5.91
C ILE A 161 9.35 7.27 7.26
N LEU A 162 10.55 7.82 7.27
CA LEU A 162 11.45 7.89 8.41
C LEU A 162 11.46 9.30 8.98
N LEU A 163 11.20 9.42 10.27
CA LEU A 163 11.36 10.68 11.01
C LEU A 163 12.84 11.05 11.12
N GLY A 164 13.19 12.28 10.78
CA GLY A 164 14.57 12.78 10.75
C GLY A 164 15.13 13.14 12.13
N GLY A 165 14.41 12.81 13.19
CA GLY A 165 14.83 12.96 14.56
C GLY A 165 14.23 11.89 15.45
N GLY A 166 14.67 11.85 16.73
CA GLY A 166 14.24 10.83 17.66
C GLY A 166 14.52 11.16 19.11
N LEU A 167 14.15 10.24 19.99
CA LEU A 167 14.40 10.33 21.42
C LEU A 167 15.69 9.59 21.78
N THR A 168 16.61 10.28 22.46
CA THR A 168 17.79 9.67 23.07
C THR A 168 17.39 8.79 24.26
N SER A 169 18.34 8.03 24.81
CA SER A 169 18.13 7.24 26.04
C SER A 169 17.66 8.09 27.24
N ASN A 170 18.03 9.37 27.25
CA ASN A 170 17.64 10.34 28.29
C ASN A 170 16.34 11.08 27.96
N ASN A 171 15.54 10.58 27.00
CA ASN A 171 14.29 11.20 26.55
C ASN A 171 14.44 12.65 26.04
N GLN A 172 15.58 13.03 25.52
CA GLN A 172 15.79 14.30 24.86
C GLN A 172 15.58 14.16 23.36
N TRP A 173 15.04 15.19 22.72
CA TRP A 173 14.94 15.23 21.26
C TRP A 173 16.31 15.45 20.64
N ARG A 174 16.63 14.69 19.59
CA ARG A 174 17.83 14.86 18.76
C ARG A 174 17.46 14.72 17.30
N ASP A 175 17.92 15.63 16.47
CA ASP A 175 17.82 15.57 15.01
C ASP A 175 19.13 16.04 14.35
N LYS A 176 19.22 15.90 13.05
CA LYS A 176 20.31 16.37 12.19
C LYS A 176 19.84 17.49 11.24
N GLY A 177 18.74 18.15 11.59
CA GLY A 177 18.13 19.17 10.75
C GLY A 177 17.61 18.60 9.43
N GLU A 178 17.88 19.30 8.34
CA GLU A 178 17.39 18.95 7.02
C GLU A 178 18.27 17.98 6.24
N GLU A 179 19.45 17.67 6.74
CA GLU A 179 20.38 16.75 6.11
C GLU A 179 20.01 15.29 6.40
N PHE A 180 20.12 14.44 5.38
CA PHE A 180 19.93 13.01 5.56
C PHE A 180 21.10 12.40 6.30
N PHE A 181 20.81 11.84 7.45
CA PHE A 181 21.82 11.39 8.41
C PHE A 181 22.28 9.93 8.25
N LEU A 182 21.63 9.16 7.38
CA LEU A 182 21.96 7.75 7.16
C LEU A 182 22.64 7.55 5.79
N PRO A 183 23.88 7.06 5.74
CA PRO A 183 24.57 6.83 4.47
C PRO A 183 23.88 5.76 3.64
N VAL A 184 23.44 6.09 2.42
CA VAL A 184 22.67 5.19 1.54
C VAL A 184 23.43 3.89 1.25
N LYS A 185 24.76 3.98 1.03
CA LYS A 185 25.61 2.80 0.80
C LYS A 185 25.65 1.86 2.02
N VAL A 186 25.62 2.40 3.24
CA VAL A 186 25.60 1.60 4.47
C VAL A 186 24.25 0.96 4.67
N LEU A 187 23.15 1.72 4.44
CA LEU A 187 21.78 1.16 4.43
C LEU A 187 21.67 -0.04 3.48
N SER A 188 22.21 0.10 2.26
CA SER A 188 22.23 -0.95 1.25
C SER A 188 22.91 -2.23 1.73
N LYS A 189 24.15 -2.10 2.19
CA LYS A 189 24.97 -3.24 2.62
C LYS A 189 24.36 -3.96 3.82
N LEU A 190 23.88 -3.22 4.83
CA LEU A 190 23.27 -3.81 6.02
C LEU A 190 21.94 -4.50 5.68
N PHE A 191 21.08 -3.87 4.89
CA PHE A 191 19.82 -4.48 4.48
C PHE A 191 20.05 -5.76 3.67
N ARG A 192 20.97 -5.72 2.71
CA ARG A 192 21.37 -6.89 1.90
C ARG A 192 21.83 -8.04 2.79
N GLY A 193 22.81 -7.80 3.66
CA GLY A 193 23.35 -8.82 4.56
C GLY A 193 22.25 -9.43 5.43
N LYS A 194 21.48 -8.60 6.14
CA LYS A 194 20.40 -9.06 7.03
C LYS A 194 19.31 -9.85 6.29
N TYR A 195 18.93 -9.42 5.10
CA TYR A 195 17.88 -10.13 4.34
C TYR A 195 18.38 -11.46 3.78
N LEU A 196 19.59 -11.53 3.25
CA LEU A 196 20.18 -12.77 2.75
C LEU A 196 20.47 -13.76 3.87
N ASP A 197 20.92 -13.30 5.04
CA ASP A 197 21.09 -14.14 6.24
C ASP A 197 19.75 -14.74 6.71
N GLU A 198 18.70 -13.94 6.76
CA GLU A 198 17.35 -14.42 7.12
C GLU A 198 16.85 -15.42 6.08
N LEU A 199 17.05 -15.15 4.78
CA LEU A 199 16.67 -16.04 3.69
C LEU A 199 17.41 -17.38 3.79
N LYS A 200 18.72 -17.34 4.04
CA LYS A 200 19.55 -18.55 4.24
C LYS A 200 19.05 -19.37 5.41
N LYS A 201 18.81 -18.73 6.56
CA LYS A 201 18.27 -19.38 7.76
C LYS A 201 16.93 -20.06 7.48
N LEU A 202 16.00 -19.39 6.79
CA LEU A 202 14.70 -19.96 6.42
C LEU A 202 14.83 -21.16 5.49
N TRP A 203 15.83 -21.17 4.61
CA TRP A 203 16.14 -22.31 3.75
C TRP A 203 16.69 -23.49 4.56
N GLU A 204 17.68 -23.26 5.43
CA GLU A 204 18.28 -24.27 6.32
C GLU A 204 17.25 -24.89 7.27
N GLU A 205 16.34 -24.10 7.79
CA GLU A 205 15.21 -24.53 8.63
C GLU A 205 14.09 -25.23 7.83
N ARG A 206 14.23 -25.39 6.51
CA ARG A 206 13.25 -26.01 5.60
C ARG A 206 11.86 -25.38 5.65
N LYS A 207 11.80 -24.06 5.89
CA LYS A 207 10.55 -23.30 5.96
C LYS A 207 10.08 -22.79 4.61
N LEU A 208 10.96 -22.81 3.59
CA LEU A 208 10.63 -22.33 2.25
C LEU A 208 9.87 -23.38 1.44
N GLN A 209 8.88 -22.88 0.70
CA GLN A 209 8.16 -23.65 -0.32
C GLN A 209 8.71 -23.30 -1.71
N PHE A 210 8.71 -24.25 -2.60
CA PHE A 210 9.24 -24.10 -3.94
C PHE A 210 8.20 -24.55 -4.96
N HIS A 211 7.81 -23.64 -5.86
CA HIS A 211 6.81 -23.88 -6.89
C HIS A 211 7.21 -23.21 -8.20
N GLY A 212 6.93 -23.89 -9.33
CA GLY A 212 7.22 -23.37 -10.66
C GLY A 212 8.70 -23.02 -10.81
N SER A 213 9.01 -21.80 -11.24
CA SER A 213 10.41 -21.37 -11.48
C SER A 213 11.29 -21.32 -10.24
N SER A 214 10.72 -21.38 -9.03
CA SER A 214 11.51 -21.48 -7.79
C SER A 214 11.92 -22.89 -7.40
N GLU A 215 11.40 -23.92 -8.07
CA GLU A 215 11.67 -25.35 -7.80
C GLU A 215 13.16 -25.67 -7.78
N LYS A 216 13.94 -25.09 -8.68
CA LYS A 216 15.39 -25.26 -8.79
C LYS A 216 16.16 -24.91 -7.52
N TYR A 217 15.62 -24.03 -6.67
CA TYR A 217 16.25 -23.59 -5.43
C TYR A 217 16.09 -24.57 -4.26
N ARG A 218 15.46 -25.73 -4.47
CA ARG A 218 15.58 -26.89 -3.56
C ARG A 218 17.00 -27.43 -3.51
N ASN A 219 17.72 -27.34 -4.63
CA ASN A 219 19.11 -27.76 -4.70
C ASN A 219 19.99 -26.75 -3.96
N HIS A 220 20.80 -27.25 -3.04
CA HIS A 220 21.68 -26.44 -2.20
C HIS A 220 22.66 -25.58 -3.02
N TYR A 221 23.25 -26.16 -4.06
CA TYR A 221 24.23 -25.44 -4.89
C TYR A 221 23.57 -24.31 -5.67
N VAL A 222 22.42 -24.57 -6.29
CA VAL A 222 21.65 -23.55 -7.03
C VAL A 222 21.13 -22.45 -6.12
N PHE A 223 20.76 -22.80 -4.88
CA PHE A 223 20.35 -21.80 -3.90
C PHE A 223 21.54 -20.96 -3.41
N LYS A 224 22.70 -21.59 -3.19
CA LYS A 224 23.93 -20.87 -2.83
C LYS A 224 24.35 -19.91 -3.94
N ASP A 225 24.36 -20.36 -5.21
CA ASP A 225 24.66 -19.49 -6.35
C ASP A 225 23.71 -18.28 -6.44
N LEU A 226 22.43 -18.47 -6.11
CA LEU A 226 21.46 -17.38 -6.02
C LEU A 226 21.84 -16.36 -4.92
N LEU A 227 22.25 -16.84 -3.73
CA LEU A 227 22.67 -15.97 -2.64
C LEU A 227 23.93 -15.20 -3.01
N ASP A 228 24.93 -15.86 -3.57
CA ASP A 228 26.21 -15.27 -4.00
C ASP A 228 25.95 -14.20 -5.08
N LEU A 229 25.14 -14.52 -6.10
CA LEU A 229 24.71 -13.55 -7.12
C LEU A 229 24.02 -12.32 -6.53
N CYS A 230 23.12 -12.52 -5.57
CA CYS A 230 22.42 -11.42 -4.92
C CYS A 230 23.34 -10.62 -3.98
N TYR A 231 24.32 -11.28 -3.37
CA TYR A 231 25.30 -10.62 -2.50
C TYR A 231 26.26 -9.72 -3.29
N ASP A 232 26.65 -10.11 -4.48
CA ASP A 232 27.57 -9.35 -5.34
C ASP A 232 26.91 -8.12 -5.99
N LYS A 233 25.57 -8.09 -6.03
CA LYS A 233 24.83 -6.93 -6.57
C LYS A 233 24.76 -5.78 -5.56
N ASP A 234 24.82 -4.56 -6.09
CA ASP A 234 24.46 -3.39 -5.32
C ASP A 234 22.94 -3.27 -5.15
N TRP A 235 22.48 -3.36 -3.91
CA TRP A 235 21.08 -3.08 -3.58
C TRP A 235 20.97 -1.60 -3.28
N VAL A 236 20.43 -0.83 -4.22
CA VAL A 236 20.36 0.62 -4.11
C VAL A 236 19.07 1.04 -3.40
N PRO A 237 19.10 1.37 -2.11
CA PRO A 237 17.98 2.04 -1.48
C PRO A 237 17.85 3.42 -2.11
N HIS A 238 16.65 3.76 -2.54
CA HIS A 238 16.37 5.11 -2.96
C HIS A 238 16.05 5.94 -1.72
N CYS A 239 16.80 7.02 -1.52
CA CYS A 239 16.51 7.97 -0.46
C CYS A 239 16.29 9.36 -1.04
N LYS A 240 15.17 9.96 -0.68
CA LYS A 240 14.90 11.38 -0.95
C LYS A 240 14.43 12.05 0.34
N LYS A 241 14.92 13.27 0.57
CA LYS A 241 14.28 14.16 1.53
C LYS A 241 12.82 14.30 1.11
N THR A 242 11.92 14.06 2.03
CA THR A 242 10.51 14.31 1.78
C THR A 242 10.23 15.78 2.06
N PHE A 243 9.94 16.47 1.01
CA PHE A 243 9.00 17.58 0.89
C PHE A 243 8.83 18.56 2.07
N ASN A 244 8.49 19.76 1.72
CA ASN A 244 8.17 20.86 2.60
C ASN A 244 7.06 20.53 3.61
N GLY A 245 7.43 20.04 4.80
CA GLY A 245 6.56 19.89 5.96
C GLY A 245 5.72 18.60 6.05
N ALA A 246 5.12 18.44 7.21
CA ALA A 246 4.34 17.29 7.63
C ALA A 246 3.18 16.89 6.69
N GLN A 247 2.54 17.89 6.04
CA GLN A 247 1.39 17.68 5.16
C GLN A 247 1.76 16.86 3.91
N SER A 248 2.93 17.08 3.34
CA SER A 248 3.36 16.38 2.13
C SER A 248 3.74 14.91 2.39
N VAL A 249 4.26 14.61 3.59
CA VAL A 249 4.49 13.23 4.05
C VAL A 249 3.18 12.44 4.02
N ILE A 250 2.11 13.02 4.54
CA ILE A 250 0.80 12.37 4.63
C ILE A 250 0.17 12.19 3.27
N ASN A 251 0.24 13.19 2.41
CA ASN A 251 -0.27 13.10 1.04
C ASN A 251 0.48 12.04 0.25
N TYR A 252 1.78 11.93 0.48
CA TYR A 252 2.61 10.88 -0.10
C TYR A 252 2.17 9.49 0.39
N LEU A 253 2.05 9.31 1.70
CA LEU A 253 1.56 8.06 2.30
C LEU A 253 0.20 7.66 1.73
N GLY A 254 -0.74 8.59 1.63
CA GLY A 254 -2.07 8.34 1.10
C GLY A 254 -2.09 7.82 -0.34
N LYS A 255 -1.13 8.26 -1.17
CA LYS A 255 -1.01 7.77 -2.55
C LYS A 255 -0.63 6.29 -2.61
N TYR A 256 0.08 5.78 -1.62
CA TYR A 256 0.69 4.45 -1.66
C TYR A 256 0.03 3.41 -0.73
N THR A 257 -0.68 3.82 0.32
CA THR A 257 -1.18 2.90 1.35
C THR A 257 -2.42 2.12 0.95
N HIS A 258 -3.36 2.76 0.23
CA HIS A 258 -4.66 2.18 -0.14
C HIS A 258 -4.75 1.80 -1.62
N ARG A 259 -3.62 1.63 -2.28
CA ARG A 259 -3.54 1.23 -3.68
C ARG A 259 -2.99 -0.17 -3.81
N ILE A 260 -3.53 -0.94 -4.73
CA ILE A 260 -2.95 -2.19 -5.21
C ILE A 260 -2.79 -2.08 -6.71
N ALA A 261 -1.60 -2.39 -7.19
CA ALA A 261 -1.22 -2.44 -8.60
C ALA A 261 -1.54 -1.14 -9.36
N ILE A 262 -2.80 -0.89 -9.67
CA ILE A 262 -3.24 0.21 -10.53
C ILE A 262 -4.50 0.89 -9.97
N SER A 263 -4.71 2.14 -10.35
CA SER A 263 -5.94 2.91 -10.09
C SER A 263 -6.69 3.17 -11.39
N ASN A 264 -8.02 3.27 -11.33
CA ASN A 264 -8.88 3.43 -12.49
C ASN A 264 -8.47 4.59 -13.41
N HIS A 265 -8.02 5.72 -12.85
CA HIS A 265 -7.62 6.90 -13.64
C HIS A 265 -6.38 6.68 -14.52
N ARG A 266 -5.67 5.57 -14.37
CA ARG A 266 -4.56 5.19 -15.25
C ARG A 266 -5.03 4.39 -16.47
N ILE A 267 -6.24 3.84 -16.44
CA ILE A 267 -6.79 3.08 -17.54
C ILE A 267 -7.28 4.06 -18.61
N ILE A 268 -6.84 3.88 -19.84
CA ILE A 268 -7.14 4.76 -20.97
C ILE A 268 -8.30 4.18 -21.77
N ARG A 269 -8.15 2.94 -22.25
CA ARG A 269 -9.13 2.23 -23.07
C ARG A 269 -9.07 0.73 -22.83
N MET A 270 -10.14 0.08 -23.20
CA MET A 270 -10.28 -1.37 -23.21
C MET A 270 -10.94 -1.72 -24.55
N ASP A 271 -10.28 -2.57 -25.30
CA ASP A 271 -10.74 -3.09 -26.60
C ASP A 271 -11.21 -4.55 -26.41
N GLU A 272 -11.48 -5.27 -27.52
CA GLU A 272 -11.97 -6.65 -27.47
C GLU A 272 -11.02 -7.59 -26.71
N ASP A 273 -9.70 -7.46 -26.91
CA ASP A 273 -8.68 -8.35 -26.35
C ASP A 273 -7.67 -7.64 -25.45
N THR A 274 -7.62 -6.29 -25.48
CA THR A 274 -6.53 -5.53 -24.89
C THR A 274 -7.00 -4.45 -23.91
N VAL A 275 -6.07 -4.08 -23.04
CA VAL A 275 -6.21 -2.97 -22.08
C VAL A 275 -5.01 -2.06 -22.23
N THR A 276 -5.25 -0.77 -22.45
CA THR A 276 -4.22 0.28 -22.50
C THR A 276 -4.29 1.16 -21.25
N TYR A 277 -3.15 1.38 -20.62
CA TYR A 277 -3.05 2.24 -19.43
C TYR A 277 -1.72 2.98 -19.37
N TYR A 278 -1.70 4.07 -18.62
CA TYR A 278 -0.49 4.87 -18.43
C TYR A 278 0.51 4.18 -17.53
N VAL A 279 1.80 4.18 -17.92
CA VAL A 279 2.94 3.77 -17.13
C VAL A 279 3.98 4.88 -17.05
N LYS A 280 4.78 4.90 -15.98
CA LYS A 280 5.94 5.79 -15.88
C LYS A 280 7.16 5.08 -16.44
N ASP A 281 7.82 5.71 -17.41
CA ASP A 281 9.13 5.27 -17.89
C ASP A 281 10.23 5.96 -17.08
N TYR A 282 10.86 5.20 -16.20
CA TYR A 282 11.95 5.74 -15.36
C TYR A 282 13.27 5.91 -16.11
N ARG A 283 13.40 5.36 -17.33
CA ARG A 283 14.55 5.59 -18.21
C ARG A 283 14.47 6.96 -18.88
N GLU A 284 13.23 7.47 -19.06
CA GLU A 284 12.95 8.78 -19.59
C GLU A 284 12.46 9.75 -18.49
N GLU A 285 13.20 9.87 -17.41
CA GLU A 285 12.93 10.80 -16.29
C GLU A 285 11.52 10.69 -15.67
N GLY A 286 10.87 9.52 -15.84
CA GLY A 286 9.54 9.27 -15.29
C GLY A 286 8.40 9.86 -16.12
N LYS A 287 8.60 10.10 -17.41
CA LYS A 287 7.54 10.48 -18.34
C LYS A 287 6.45 9.41 -18.41
N TRP A 288 5.24 9.84 -18.60
CA TRP A 288 4.11 8.95 -18.79
C TRP A 288 4.02 8.50 -20.26
N LYS A 289 3.87 7.18 -20.46
CA LYS A 289 3.61 6.57 -21.76
C LYS A 289 2.44 5.62 -21.71
N GLU A 290 1.83 5.37 -22.84
CA GLU A 290 0.81 4.33 -22.98
C GLU A 290 1.46 2.94 -23.00
N PHE A 291 0.81 1.99 -22.36
CA PHE A 291 1.24 0.61 -22.33
C PHE A 291 0.02 -0.30 -22.54
N THR A 292 0.10 -1.17 -23.55
CA THR A 292 -0.98 -2.06 -23.94
C THR A 292 -0.60 -3.51 -23.69
N ILE A 293 -1.49 -4.26 -23.05
CA ILE A 293 -1.37 -5.71 -22.81
C ILE A 293 -2.72 -6.39 -23.05
N SER A 294 -2.73 -7.72 -23.18
CA SER A 294 -3.99 -8.45 -23.22
C SER A 294 -4.77 -8.33 -21.92
N GLY A 295 -6.11 -8.39 -21.98
CA GLY A 295 -6.97 -8.31 -20.80
C GLY A 295 -6.68 -9.42 -19.78
N VAL A 296 -6.39 -10.63 -20.27
CA VAL A 296 -5.98 -11.77 -19.43
C VAL A 296 -4.67 -11.51 -18.69
N GLU A 297 -3.66 -10.95 -19.38
CA GLU A 297 -2.37 -10.59 -18.77
C GLU A 297 -2.53 -9.43 -17.76
N PHE A 298 -3.43 -8.48 -18.00
CA PHE A 298 -3.77 -7.44 -17.04
C PHE A 298 -4.29 -8.06 -15.73
N ILE A 299 -5.22 -9.00 -15.82
CA ILE A 299 -5.79 -9.69 -14.64
C ILE A 299 -4.70 -10.50 -13.93
N ARG A 300 -3.87 -11.24 -14.67
CA ARG A 300 -2.76 -12.00 -14.11
C ARG A 300 -1.81 -11.10 -13.32
N ARG A 301 -1.38 -9.97 -13.90
CA ARG A 301 -0.53 -8.99 -13.21
C ARG A 301 -1.22 -8.40 -11.99
N PHE A 302 -2.49 -8.01 -12.10
CA PHE A 302 -3.23 -7.45 -10.97
C PHE A 302 -3.31 -8.44 -9.80
N LEU A 303 -3.68 -9.69 -10.07
CA LEU A 303 -3.86 -10.72 -9.04
C LEU A 303 -2.56 -11.17 -8.38
N MET A 304 -1.41 -11.03 -9.04
CA MET A 304 -0.10 -11.28 -8.40
C MET A 304 0.15 -10.39 -7.19
N HIS A 305 -0.48 -9.20 -7.12
CA HIS A 305 -0.29 -8.24 -6.05
C HIS A 305 -1.30 -8.38 -4.90
N VAL A 306 -2.19 -9.35 -5.00
CA VAL A 306 -3.11 -9.68 -3.90
C VAL A 306 -2.30 -10.27 -2.75
N PRO A 307 -2.24 -9.60 -1.59
CA PRO A 307 -1.43 -10.07 -0.48
C PRO A 307 -2.07 -11.29 0.20
N PRO A 308 -1.29 -12.09 0.92
CA PRO A 308 -1.80 -13.20 1.71
C PRO A 308 -2.93 -12.78 2.65
N LYS A 309 -3.79 -13.75 3.00
CA LYS A 309 -4.90 -13.51 3.93
C LYS A 309 -4.37 -12.94 5.26
N ARG A 310 -4.99 -11.86 5.74
CA ARG A 310 -4.61 -11.16 6.98
C ARG A 310 -3.21 -10.52 7.01
N PHE A 311 -2.49 -10.50 5.90
CA PHE A 311 -1.17 -9.87 5.85
C PHE A 311 -1.27 -8.35 6.10
N VAL A 312 -0.45 -7.83 7.03
CA VAL A 312 -0.39 -6.41 7.37
C VAL A 312 0.66 -5.73 6.50
N ARG A 313 0.22 -4.90 5.54
CA ARG A 313 1.10 -4.20 4.59
C ARG A 313 1.67 -2.88 5.12
N ILE A 314 1.07 -2.31 6.15
CA ILE A 314 1.50 -1.04 6.75
C ILE A 314 1.89 -1.32 8.17
N ARG A 315 3.17 -1.12 8.51
CA ARG A 315 3.70 -1.39 9.85
C ARG A 315 4.34 -0.15 10.44
N HIS A 316 4.15 0.04 11.72
CA HIS A 316 4.62 1.17 12.48
C HIS A 316 5.71 0.72 13.45
N TYR A 317 6.83 1.43 13.47
CA TYR A 317 8.02 1.05 14.24
C TYR A 317 8.56 2.21 15.08
N GLY A 318 9.43 1.87 16.03
CA GLY A 318 10.10 2.83 16.88
C GLY A 318 9.13 3.68 17.70
N LEU A 319 9.25 5.00 17.62
CA LEU A 319 8.36 5.94 18.34
C LEU A 319 6.90 5.84 17.88
N LEU A 320 6.65 5.34 16.68
CA LEU A 320 5.31 5.15 16.10
C LEU A 320 4.72 3.76 16.35
N CYS A 321 5.41 2.88 17.09
CA CYS A 321 4.90 1.56 17.46
C CYS A 321 3.58 1.69 18.23
N THR A 322 2.54 1.00 17.77
CA THR A 322 1.15 1.14 18.25
C THR A 322 1.02 1.03 19.78
N ARG A 323 1.83 0.17 20.40
CA ARG A 323 1.81 -0.07 21.85
C ARG A 323 2.24 1.16 22.67
N THR A 324 3.21 1.94 22.19
CA THR A 324 3.85 3.02 22.94
C THR A 324 3.69 4.40 22.27
N LYS A 325 3.05 4.44 21.13
CA LYS A 325 2.94 5.63 20.28
C LYS A 325 2.42 6.86 21.01
N THR A 326 1.32 6.76 21.71
CA THR A 326 0.69 7.90 22.39
C THR A 326 1.66 8.56 23.37
N ARG A 327 2.33 7.77 24.22
CA ARG A 327 3.33 8.27 25.17
C ARG A 327 4.48 8.97 24.46
N HIS A 328 5.06 8.32 23.44
CA HIS A 328 6.21 8.88 22.71
C HIS A 328 5.84 10.17 21.97
N LEU A 329 4.69 10.20 21.27
CA LEU A 329 4.27 11.39 20.52
C LEU A 329 3.94 12.57 21.44
N THR A 330 3.33 12.32 22.60
CA THR A 330 3.09 13.38 23.60
C THR A 330 4.42 13.97 24.07
N LEU A 331 5.39 13.14 24.43
CA LEU A 331 6.70 13.61 24.83
C LEU A 331 7.42 14.39 23.71
N CYS A 332 7.44 13.85 22.50
CA CYS A 332 8.05 14.52 21.36
C CYS A 332 7.41 15.88 21.07
N ARG A 333 6.08 15.99 21.13
CA ARG A 333 5.38 17.28 20.94
C ARG A 333 5.74 18.31 22.00
N ASN A 334 5.82 17.90 23.25
CA ASN A 334 6.25 18.80 24.32
C ASN A 334 7.68 19.30 24.11
N LEU A 335 8.60 18.43 23.67
CA LEU A 335 9.99 18.80 23.39
C LEU A 335 10.13 19.71 22.16
N LEU A 336 9.28 19.52 21.14
CA LEU A 336 9.29 20.28 19.90
C LEU A 336 8.39 21.54 19.94
N GLY A 337 7.60 21.72 20.98
CA GLY A 337 6.65 22.83 21.08
C GLY A 337 5.53 22.78 20.03
N CYS A 338 5.25 21.61 19.44
CA CYS A 338 4.27 21.48 18.36
C CYS A 338 2.89 21.04 18.85
N LYS A 339 1.83 21.60 18.22
CA LYS A 339 0.44 21.24 18.53
C LYS A 339 0.04 19.92 17.89
N GLN A 340 -0.87 19.21 18.54
CA GLN A 340 -1.48 18.01 17.97
C GLN A 340 -2.52 18.42 16.91
N TYR A 341 -2.45 17.76 15.72
CA TYR A 341 -3.54 17.85 14.76
C TYR A 341 -4.78 17.14 15.31
N LEU A 342 -5.92 17.77 15.15
CA LEU A 342 -7.22 17.15 15.45
C LEU A 342 -7.85 16.64 14.16
N SER A 343 -8.24 15.37 14.12
CA SER A 343 -8.88 14.76 12.97
C SER A 343 -10.17 15.49 12.60
N ARG A 344 -10.29 15.92 11.34
CA ARG A 344 -11.50 16.58 10.82
C ARG A 344 -12.64 15.58 10.55
N LEU A 345 -12.31 14.30 10.41
CA LEU A 345 -13.26 13.25 10.11
C LEU A 345 -13.65 12.45 11.35
N LYS A 346 -13.06 12.77 12.52
CA LYS A 346 -13.42 12.13 13.76
C LYS A 346 -14.89 12.41 14.08
N ASP A 347 -15.57 11.36 14.52
CA ASP A 347 -16.99 11.42 14.93
C ASP A 347 -18.00 11.79 13.82
N LEU A 348 -17.56 11.93 12.56
CA LEU A 348 -18.46 12.11 11.42
C LEU A 348 -18.98 10.75 10.92
N ASP A 349 -20.26 10.72 10.51
CA ASP A 349 -20.82 9.60 9.77
C ASP A 349 -20.40 9.61 8.28
N THR A 350 -20.73 8.54 7.54
CA THR A 350 -20.37 8.45 6.11
C THR A 350 -20.93 9.58 5.25
N PRO A 351 -22.23 9.96 5.33
CA PRO A 351 -22.77 11.16 4.69
C PRO A 351 -21.99 12.43 4.97
N GLN A 352 -21.72 12.73 6.22
CA GLN A 352 -20.98 13.93 6.64
C GLN A 352 -19.54 13.90 6.12
N MET A 353 -18.86 12.75 6.13
CA MET A 353 -17.53 12.59 5.54
C MET A 353 -17.53 12.86 4.04
N LEU A 354 -18.54 12.39 3.30
CA LEU A 354 -18.65 12.61 1.86
C LEU A 354 -18.89 14.06 1.52
N GLU A 355 -19.70 14.75 2.31
CA GLU A 355 -19.92 16.19 2.16
C GLU A 355 -18.64 16.97 2.47
N THR A 356 -17.97 16.68 3.59
CA THR A 356 -16.75 17.35 4.02
C THR A 356 -15.59 17.19 3.04
N LEU A 357 -15.43 15.97 2.46
CA LEU A 357 -14.29 15.65 1.59
C LEU A 357 -14.53 15.99 0.12
N TYR A 358 -15.76 15.83 -0.35
CA TYR A 358 -16.07 15.85 -1.78
C TYR A 358 -17.23 16.79 -2.15
N GLY A 359 -17.85 17.44 -1.17
CA GLY A 359 -19.04 18.28 -1.40
C GLY A 359 -20.28 17.47 -1.81
N ILE A 360 -20.28 16.15 -1.60
CA ILE A 360 -21.37 15.25 -2.03
C ILE A 360 -22.44 15.20 -0.95
N LYS A 361 -23.57 15.84 -1.22
CA LYS A 361 -24.77 15.80 -0.35
C LYS A 361 -25.61 14.59 -0.69
N VAL A 362 -25.47 13.51 0.08
CA VAL A 362 -26.23 12.23 -0.15
C VAL A 362 -27.65 12.30 0.37
N THR A 363 -28.01 13.33 1.12
CA THR A 363 -29.36 13.57 1.65
C THR A 363 -30.22 14.47 0.75
N VAL A 364 -29.67 14.91 -0.39
CA VAL A 364 -30.35 15.78 -1.35
C VAL A 364 -30.75 14.98 -2.59
N CYS A 365 -32.00 15.12 -3.00
CA CYS A 365 -32.53 14.48 -4.19
C CYS A 365 -31.87 15.05 -5.46
N LYS A 366 -31.38 14.16 -6.33
CA LYS A 366 -30.75 14.56 -7.61
C LYS A 366 -31.77 15.05 -8.64
N CYS A 367 -33.06 14.76 -8.44
CA CYS A 367 -34.13 15.11 -9.35
C CYS A 367 -34.66 16.54 -9.08
N CYS A 368 -35.05 16.83 -7.84
CA CYS A 368 -35.71 18.10 -7.49
C CYS A 368 -34.94 18.96 -6.48
N GLY A 369 -33.82 18.47 -5.92
CA GLY A 369 -33.07 19.17 -4.89
C GLY A 369 -33.67 19.05 -3.47
N GLY A 370 -34.81 18.39 -3.31
CA GLY A 370 -35.50 18.21 -2.04
C GLY A 370 -34.83 17.20 -1.12
N HIS A 371 -35.44 16.95 0.04
CA HIS A 371 -34.88 16.09 1.07
C HIS A 371 -35.10 14.60 0.75
N LEU A 372 -34.05 13.80 0.88
CA LEU A 372 -34.14 12.34 0.82
C LEU A 372 -34.39 11.76 2.21
N GLY A 373 -35.44 10.99 2.37
CA GLY A 373 -35.76 10.27 3.58
C GLY A 373 -34.65 9.30 3.99
N LYS A 374 -34.67 8.85 5.24
CA LYS A 374 -33.65 7.91 5.76
C LYS A 374 -33.54 6.67 4.88
N PRO A 375 -32.31 6.27 4.48
CA PRO A 375 -32.11 5.11 3.63
C PRO A 375 -32.58 3.82 4.34
N GLN A 376 -33.36 3.01 3.64
CA GLN A 376 -33.71 1.66 4.06
C GLN A 376 -32.69 0.69 3.45
N GLN A 377 -32.08 -0.15 4.29
CA GLN A 377 -31.18 -1.20 3.82
C GLN A 377 -31.99 -2.36 3.25
N ARG A 378 -31.77 -2.69 1.98
CA ARG A 378 -32.31 -3.92 1.38
C ARG A 378 -31.21 -4.96 1.31
N ILE A 379 -31.45 -6.12 1.91
CA ILE A 379 -30.55 -7.27 1.85
C ILE A 379 -30.65 -7.89 0.45
N PRO A 380 -29.55 -8.32 -0.19
CA PRO A 380 -29.62 -9.00 -1.48
C PRO A 380 -30.49 -10.27 -1.34
N LEU A 381 -31.39 -10.47 -2.29
CA LEU A 381 -31.99 -11.78 -2.47
C LEU A 381 -30.84 -12.75 -2.79
N ARG A 382 -30.67 -13.77 -1.97
CA ARG A 382 -29.77 -14.88 -2.32
C ARG A 382 -30.45 -15.59 -3.50
N ILE A 383 -29.95 -15.34 -4.71
CA ILE A 383 -30.25 -16.13 -5.90
C ILE A 383 -29.32 -17.33 -5.90
#